data_f04f97c3f43180ff2cee395185d0bebe
#
_entry.id   f04f97c3f43180ff2cee395185d0bebe
#
_cell.length_a   1.000
_cell.length_b   1.000
_cell.length_c   1.000
_cell.angle_alpha   90.00
_cell.angle_beta   90.00
_cell.angle_gamma   90.00
#
_symmetry.space_group_name_H-M   'P 1'
#
loop_
_entity.id
_entity.type
_entity.pdbx_description
1 polymer ?
#
loop_
_entity_poly.entity_id
_entity_poly.type
_entity_poly.pdbx_seq_one_letter_code
_entity_poly.pdbx_strand_id
1 'polypeptide(L)'
;WVILPTPAERGGVLNAPYSSEQLRLEEIISALWPGQVLCGGKLSQSTAVGAVRAGLQVVDLMQRRDFAVGNAAVTAEGAAELMMKSGERCLWGSRVLVTGWGRVAKILALRLYALGALVTVAARKDGDRAMARALGLDSCGFDGIYEQAEEFDFVANTVPARVLEDDLLA
;
A
#
# COMPACT_ATOMS: atom_id res chain seq x y z
N TRP A 1 18.66 11.91 -17.10
CA TRP A 1 17.78 11.40 -16.00
C TRP A 1 16.50 10.90 -16.63
N VAL A 2 16.07 9.71 -16.23
CA VAL A 2 14.74 9.17 -16.54
C VAL A 2 14.03 8.92 -15.23
N ILE A 3 12.80 9.45 -15.09
CA ILE A 3 11.98 9.32 -13.90
C ILE A 3 10.77 8.47 -14.28
N LEU A 4 10.67 7.33 -13.63
CA LEU A 4 9.57 6.38 -13.78
C LEU A 4 8.51 6.63 -12.71
N PRO A 5 7.25 6.18 -12.92
CA PRO A 5 6.18 6.29 -11.92
C PRO A 5 6.46 5.46 -10.65
N THR A 6 5.54 5.55 -9.69
CA THR A 6 5.54 4.73 -8.45
C THR A 6 4.18 4.04 -8.30
N PRO A 7 4.10 2.70 -8.39
CA PRO A 7 5.18 1.78 -8.74
C PRO A 7 5.67 1.97 -10.19
N ALA A 8 6.96 1.70 -10.43
CA ALA A 8 7.55 1.90 -11.75
C ALA A 8 7.02 0.91 -12.80
N GLU A 9 6.74 -0.31 -12.36
CA GLU A 9 6.39 -1.41 -13.25
C GLU A 9 5.36 -2.37 -12.65
N ARG A 10 4.72 -3.13 -13.54
CA ARG A 10 3.92 -4.31 -13.23
C ARG A 10 4.34 -5.44 -14.16
N GLY A 11 5.03 -6.45 -13.63
CA GLY A 11 5.51 -7.60 -14.44
C GLY A 11 6.50 -7.23 -15.55
N GLY A 12 7.39 -6.26 -15.30
CA GLY A 12 8.39 -5.81 -16.28
C GLY A 12 7.88 -4.80 -17.31
N VAL A 13 6.61 -4.43 -17.26
CA VAL A 13 5.98 -3.41 -18.11
C VAL A 13 5.83 -2.11 -17.32
N LEU A 14 6.12 -0.98 -17.96
CA LEU A 14 5.98 0.35 -17.38
C LEU A 14 4.55 0.55 -16.84
N ASN A 15 4.43 1.01 -15.61
CA ASN A 15 3.13 1.34 -15.02
C ASN A 15 2.60 2.68 -15.58
N ALA A 16 1.98 2.61 -16.75
CA ALA A 16 1.40 3.75 -17.45
C ALA A 16 -0.09 3.46 -17.79
N PRO A 17 -1.01 3.50 -16.79
CA PRO A 17 -2.39 3.01 -16.94
C PRO A 17 -3.23 3.79 -17.96
N TYR A 18 -2.78 4.98 -18.38
CA TYR A 18 -3.47 5.81 -19.37
C TYR A 18 -2.82 5.75 -20.76
N SER A 19 -1.75 4.96 -20.92
CA SER A 19 -1.11 4.73 -22.24
C SER A 19 -1.82 3.60 -22.98
N SER A 20 -2.03 3.78 -24.27
CA SER A 20 -2.46 2.71 -25.18
C SER A 20 -1.32 1.75 -25.54
N GLU A 21 -0.08 2.16 -25.34
CA GLU A 21 1.11 1.37 -25.62
C GLU A 21 1.69 0.75 -24.33
N GLN A 22 2.17 -0.48 -24.46
CA GLN A 22 2.87 -1.17 -23.37
C GLN A 22 4.37 -1.12 -23.63
N LEU A 23 5.09 -0.34 -22.84
CA LEU A 23 6.55 -0.25 -22.89
C LEU A 23 7.16 -1.19 -21.86
N ARG A 24 8.07 -2.07 -22.31
CA ARG A 24 8.84 -2.91 -21.40
C ARG A 24 10.00 -2.12 -20.79
N LEU A 25 10.29 -2.35 -19.53
CA LEU A 25 11.41 -1.67 -18.85
C LEU A 25 12.75 -1.98 -19.53
N GLU A 26 12.89 -3.18 -20.10
CA GLU A 26 14.08 -3.57 -20.87
C GLU A 26 14.31 -2.67 -22.10
N GLU A 27 13.24 -2.29 -22.79
CA GLU A 27 13.31 -1.38 -23.96
C GLU A 27 13.74 0.03 -23.52
N ILE A 28 13.17 0.51 -22.41
CA ILE A 28 13.57 1.79 -21.83
C ILE A 28 15.06 1.77 -21.43
N ILE A 29 15.50 0.72 -20.73
CA ILE A 29 16.89 0.57 -20.30
C ILE A 29 17.84 0.52 -21.49
N SER A 30 17.48 -0.20 -22.56
CA SER A 30 18.32 -0.31 -23.77
C SER A 30 18.46 0.99 -24.56
N ALA A 31 17.50 1.90 -24.43
CA ALA A 31 17.53 3.22 -25.05
C ALA A 31 18.34 4.26 -24.26
N LEU A 32 18.81 3.91 -23.05
CA LEU A 32 19.56 4.81 -22.19
C LEU A 32 21.08 4.64 -22.35
N TRP A 33 21.81 5.71 -22.08
CA TRP A 33 23.27 5.74 -22.19
C TRP A 33 23.91 5.41 -20.83
N PRO A 34 25.05 4.72 -20.80
CA PRO A 34 25.79 4.50 -19.57
C PRO A 34 26.07 5.80 -18.81
N GLY A 35 25.94 5.76 -17.48
CA GLY A 35 26.07 6.93 -16.61
C GLY A 35 24.79 7.73 -16.39
N GLN A 36 23.72 7.48 -17.14
CA GLN A 36 22.42 8.10 -16.87
C GLN A 36 21.79 7.53 -15.59
N VAL A 37 20.92 8.34 -14.97
CA VAL A 37 20.17 7.97 -13.77
C VAL A 37 18.78 7.48 -14.16
N LEU A 38 18.45 6.26 -13.75
CA LEU A 38 17.11 5.69 -13.78
C LEU A 38 16.52 5.77 -12.36
N CYS A 39 15.52 6.61 -12.20
CA CYS A 39 14.84 6.84 -10.92
C CYS A 39 13.40 6.33 -11.01
N GLY A 40 12.92 5.60 -10.01
CA GLY A 40 11.53 5.15 -9.95
C GLY A 40 11.16 4.67 -8.54
N GLY A 41 9.94 4.20 -8.37
CA GLY A 41 9.51 3.62 -7.11
C GLY A 41 9.14 2.15 -7.27
N LYS A 42 9.61 1.30 -6.39
CA LYS A 42 9.34 -0.15 -6.37
C LYS A 42 9.79 -0.83 -7.68
N LEU A 43 11.06 -0.64 -8.03
CA LEU A 43 11.71 -1.37 -9.11
C LEU A 43 11.86 -2.85 -8.72
N SER A 44 11.60 -3.77 -9.66
CA SER A 44 11.89 -5.19 -9.44
C SER A 44 13.40 -5.42 -9.39
N GLN A 45 13.80 -6.48 -8.73
CA GLN A 45 15.22 -6.84 -8.66
C GLN A 45 15.81 -7.09 -10.06
N SER A 46 15.06 -7.73 -10.96
CA SER A 46 15.49 -7.96 -12.34
C SER A 46 15.72 -6.66 -13.09
N THR A 47 14.80 -5.70 -13.02
CA THR A 47 14.92 -4.39 -13.65
C THR A 47 16.11 -3.61 -13.09
N ALA A 48 16.27 -3.58 -11.76
CA ALA A 48 17.38 -2.88 -11.13
C ALA A 48 18.74 -3.48 -11.55
N VAL A 49 18.87 -4.82 -11.56
CA VAL A 49 20.10 -5.51 -12.00
C VAL A 49 20.35 -5.27 -13.49
N GLY A 50 19.32 -5.33 -14.34
CA GLY A 50 19.44 -5.04 -15.77
C GLY A 50 19.94 -3.62 -16.03
N ALA A 51 19.40 -2.64 -15.33
CA ALA A 51 19.80 -1.23 -15.44
C ALA A 51 21.27 -1.02 -15.00
N VAL A 52 21.69 -1.62 -13.89
CA VAL A 52 23.09 -1.55 -13.43
C VAL A 52 24.02 -2.19 -14.43
N ARG A 53 23.66 -3.35 -15.02
CA ARG A 53 24.47 -4.00 -16.08
C ARG A 53 24.59 -3.16 -17.35
N ALA A 54 23.57 -2.36 -17.67
CA ALA A 54 23.62 -1.38 -18.76
C ALA A 54 24.41 -0.11 -18.41
N GLY A 55 25.05 -0.06 -17.25
CA GLY A 55 25.86 1.08 -16.79
C GLY A 55 25.06 2.25 -16.25
N LEU A 56 23.79 2.07 -15.93
CA LEU A 56 22.94 3.12 -15.37
C LEU A 56 23.13 3.24 -13.85
N GLN A 57 22.92 4.44 -13.33
CA GLN A 57 22.76 4.68 -11.90
C GLN A 57 21.29 4.48 -11.52
N VAL A 58 21.00 3.57 -10.60
CA VAL A 58 19.64 3.21 -10.22
C VAL A 58 19.26 3.85 -8.89
N VAL A 59 18.13 4.54 -8.85
CA VAL A 59 17.57 5.13 -7.64
C VAL A 59 16.14 4.63 -7.46
N ASP A 60 15.92 3.73 -6.49
CA ASP A 60 14.58 3.32 -6.09
C ASP A 60 14.11 4.19 -4.91
N LEU A 61 13.16 5.08 -5.18
CA LEU A 61 12.59 6.00 -4.18
C LEU A 61 11.91 5.27 -3.03
N MET A 62 11.35 4.08 -3.27
CA MET A 62 10.67 3.31 -2.21
C MET A 62 11.65 2.66 -1.22
N GLN A 63 12.95 2.60 -1.54
CA GLN A 63 13.99 2.20 -0.58
C GLN A 63 14.32 3.34 0.41
N ARG A 64 14.00 4.57 0.11
CA ARG A 64 14.12 5.70 1.03
C ARG A 64 12.97 5.67 2.04
N ARG A 65 13.30 5.64 3.33
CA ARG A 65 12.30 5.54 4.41
C ARG A 65 11.38 6.77 4.47
N ASP A 66 11.94 7.96 4.31
CA ASP A 66 11.22 9.22 4.31
C ASP A 66 10.19 9.27 3.18
N PHE A 67 10.62 8.95 1.95
CA PHE A 67 9.73 8.88 0.80
C PHE A 67 8.63 7.83 0.99
N ALA A 68 8.99 6.63 1.46
CA ALA A 68 8.05 5.55 1.65
C ALA A 68 6.99 5.86 2.74
N VAL A 69 7.35 6.64 3.78
CA VAL A 69 6.39 7.13 4.78
C VAL A 69 5.49 8.21 4.19
N GLY A 70 6.03 9.16 3.43
CA GLY A 70 5.23 10.18 2.73
C GLY A 70 4.22 9.54 1.77
N ASN A 71 4.67 8.59 0.95
CA ASN A 71 3.78 7.85 0.05
C ASN A 71 2.69 7.06 0.81
N ALA A 72 3.03 6.47 1.96
CA ALA A 72 2.03 5.77 2.79
C ALA A 72 1.00 6.73 3.38
N ALA A 73 1.39 7.98 3.69
CA ALA A 73 0.46 9.00 4.19
C ALA A 73 -0.58 9.39 3.12
N VAL A 74 -0.13 9.64 1.89
CA VAL A 74 -1.03 9.96 0.76
C VAL A 74 -1.92 8.75 0.43
N THR A 75 -1.38 7.53 0.45
CA THR A 75 -2.17 6.30 0.24
C THR A 75 -3.27 6.13 1.29
N ALA A 76 -2.96 6.42 2.55
CA ALA A 76 -3.94 6.37 3.64
C ALA A 76 -5.05 7.43 3.49
N GLU A 77 -4.72 8.63 2.99
CA GLU A 77 -5.73 9.66 2.66
C GLU A 77 -6.65 9.20 1.54
N GLY A 78 -6.10 8.68 0.45
CA GLY A 78 -6.90 8.14 -0.65
C GLY A 78 -7.81 6.99 -0.22
N ALA A 79 -7.36 6.11 0.69
CA ALA A 79 -8.21 5.06 1.25
C ALA A 79 -9.37 5.63 2.08
N ALA A 80 -9.11 6.62 2.92
CA ALA A 80 -10.17 7.28 3.69
C ALA A 80 -11.16 8.04 2.78
N GLU A 81 -10.67 8.70 1.72
CA GLU A 81 -11.50 9.34 0.70
C GLU A 81 -12.43 8.32 0.01
N LEU A 82 -11.90 7.15 -0.39
CA LEU A 82 -12.69 6.10 -1.01
C LEU A 82 -13.79 5.60 -0.07
N MET A 83 -13.50 5.40 1.21
CA MET A 83 -14.52 5.01 2.20
C MET A 83 -15.62 6.06 2.32
N MET A 84 -15.28 7.35 2.38
CA MET A 84 -16.25 8.42 2.46
C MET A 84 -17.10 8.58 1.19
N LYS A 85 -16.53 8.25 0.02
CA LYS A 85 -17.26 8.34 -1.28
C LYS A 85 -18.13 7.12 -1.57
N SER A 86 -17.69 5.94 -1.18
CA SER A 86 -18.38 4.67 -1.49
C SER A 86 -19.36 4.24 -0.42
N GLY A 87 -19.21 4.74 0.80
CA GLY A 87 -20.06 4.36 1.92
C GLY A 87 -21.38 5.16 1.95
N GLU A 88 -22.45 4.49 2.33
CA GLU A 88 -23.75 5.12 2.65
C GLU A 88 -23.74 5.76 4.05
N ARG A 89 -22.65 5.59 4.80
CA ARG A 89 -22.48 6.05 6.19
C ARG A 89 -21.28 6.96 6.32
N CYS A 90 -21.30 7.85 7.32
CA CYS A 90 -20.14 8.64 7.69
C CYS A 90 -19.13 7.77 8.45
N LEU A 91 -17.86 8.16 8.45
CA LEU A 91 -16.82 7.43 9.19
C LEU A 91 -16.98 7.55 10.72
N TRP A 92 -17.57 8.63 11.20
CA TRP A 92 -17.83 8.81 12.64
C TRP A 92 -18.81 7.74 13.14
N GLY A 93 -18.37 6.97 14.13
CA GLY A 93 -19.14 5.86 14.71
C GLY A 93 -19.16 4.57 13.86
N SER A 94 -18.61 4.58 12.64
CA SER A 94 -18.51 3.38 11.81
C SER A 94 -17.44 2.42 12.33
N ARG A 95 -17.68 1.12 12.21
CA ARG A 95 -16.75 0.04 12.56
C ARG A 95 -15.87 -0.25 11.34
N VAL A 96 -14.56 -0.04 11.46
CA VAL A 96 -13.62 -0.19 10.37
C VAL A 96 -12.55 -1.22 10.69
N LEU A 97 -12.45 -2.24 9.85
CA LEU A 97 -11.36 -3.21 9.90
C LEU A 97 -10.19 -2.72 9.04
N VAL A 98 -8.99 -2.67 9.63
CA VAL A 98 -7.75 -2.42 8.90
C VAL A 98 -6.84 -3.64 9.01
N THR A 99 -6.55 -4.32 7.88
CA THR A 99 -5.67 -5.49 7.90
C THR A 99 -4.21 -5.11 7.76
N GLY A 100 -3.35 -5.69 8.60
CA GLY A 100 -1.92 -5.40 8.67
C GLY A 100 -1.54 -4.30 9.66
N TRP A 101 -0.22 -4.15 9.90
CA TRP A 101 0.34 -3.11 10.76
C TRP A 101 1.59 -2.48 10.13
N GLY A 102 1.54 -2.35 8.79
CA GLY A 102 2.55 -1.64 8.01
C GLY A 102 2.40 -0.12 8.09
N ARG A 103 3.19 0.60 7.29
CA ARG A 103 3.18 2.08 7.26
C ARG A 103 1.79 2.63 6.91
N VAL A 104 1.16 2.10 5.86
CA VAL A 104 -0.18 2.53 5.43
C VAL A 104 -1.21 2.22 6.51
N ALA A 105 -1.23 0.98 7.01
CA ALA A 105 -2.19 0.56 8.04
C ALA A 105 -2.14 1.46 9.29
N LYS A 106 -0.93 1.74 9.81
CA LYS A 106 -0.74 2.59 10.98
C LYS A 106 -1.30 3.98 10.79
N ILE A 107 -0.97 4.60 9.65
CA ILE A 107 -1.39 5.97 9.36
C ILE A 107 -2.90 6.00 9.12
N LEU A 108 -3.43 5.05 8.36
CA LEU A 108 -4.86 4.96 8.08
C LEU A 108 -5.67 4.74 9.37
N ALA A 109 -5.29 3.73 10.18
CA ALA A 109 -6.00 3.40 11.41
C ALA A 109 -6.07 4.60 12.38
N LEU A 110 -4.96 5.31 12.57
CA LEU A 110 -4.92 6.49 13.44
C LEU A 110 -5.75 7.67 12.87
N ARG A 111 -5.76 7.87 11.56
CA ARG A 111 -6.60 8.90 10.93
C ARG A 111 -8.09 8.56 11.04
N LEU A 112 -8.47 7.33 10.78
CA LEU A 112 -9.86 6.87 10.94
C LEU A 112 -10.32 7.00 12.40
N TYR A 113 -9.47 6.62 13.35
CA TYR A 113 -9.73 6.81 14.77
C TYR A 113 -9.93 8.30 15.14
N ALA A 114 -9.07 9.19 14.62
CA ALA A 114 -9.20 10.63 14.82
C ALA A 114 -10.47 11.22 14.18
N LEU A 115 -11.02 10.59 13.15
CA LEU A 115 -12.31 10.92 12.54
C LEU A 115 -13.50 10.32 13.31
N GLY A 116 -13.24 9.63 14.44
CA GLY A 116 -14.28 9.05 15.30
C GLY A 116 -14.78 7.67 14.86
N ALA A 117 -14.07 6.97 13.98
CA ALA A 117 -14.37 5.59 13.64
C ALA A 117 -13.94 4.64 14.78
N LEU A 118 -14.64 3.53 14.92
CA LEU A 118 -14.30 2.40 15.79
C LEU A 118 -13.39 1.45 14.99
N VAL A 119 -12.08 1.57 15.21
CA VAL A 119 -11.08 0.89 14.36
C VAL A 119 -10.58 -0.38 15.02
N THR A 120 -10.71 -1.51 14.31
CA THR A 120 -10.12 -2.80 14.66
C THR A 120 -8.95 -3.09 13.70
N VAL A 121 -7.78 -3.39 14.26
CA VAL A 121 -6.59 -3.77 13.49
C VAL A 121 -6.40 -5.27 13.53
N ALA A 122 -6.42 -5.92 12.37
CA ALA A 122 -6.08 -7.33 12.26
C ALA A 122 -4.60 -7.49 11.92
N ALA A 123 -3.81 -8.10 12.80
CA ALA A 123 -2.37 -8.29 12.60
C ALA A 123 -1.89 -9.66 13.09
N ARG A 124 -0.88 -10.22 12.38
CA ARG A 124 -0.33 -11.55 12.70
C ARG A 124 0.45 -11.58 14.02
N LYS A 125 1.23 -10.54 14.28
CA LYS A 125 2.15 -10.49 15.42
C LYS A 125 1.46 -9.95 16.66
N ASP A 126 1.64 -10.62 17.79
CA ASP A 126 1.14 -10.18 19.08
C ASP A 126 1.62 -8.78 19.47
N GLY A 127 2.89 -8.47 19.19
CA GLY A 127 3.46 -7.15 19.45
C GLY A 127 2.79 -6.03 18.63
N ASP A 128 2.39 -6.32 17.38
CA ASP A 128 1.68 -5.36 16.54
C ASP A 128 0.26 -5.10 17.09
N ARG A 129 -0.44 -6.17 17.54
CA ARG A 129 -1.75 -6.07 18.18
C ARG A 129 -1.68 -5.34 19.52
N ALA A 130 -0.66 -5.63 20.33
CA ALA A 130 -0.42 -4.92 21.58
C ALA A 130 -0.17 -3.43 21.36
N MET A 131 0.62 -3.07 20.31
CA MET A 131 0.85 -1.67 19.96
C MET A 131 -0.44 -0.99 19.51
N ALA A 132 -1.27 -1.64 18.70
CA ALA A 132 -2.55 -1.08 18.27
C ALA A 132 -3.44 -0.75 19.50
N ARG A 133 -3.57 -1.71 20.45
CA ARG A 133 -4.31 -1.47 21.72
C ARG A 133 -3.73 -0.34 22.56
N ALA A 134 -2.41 -0.23 22.64
CA ALA A 134 -1.75 0.86 23.37
C ALA A 134 -2.03 2.25 22.77
N LEU A 135 -2.38 2.30 21.49
CA LEU A 135 -2.79 3.52 20.76
C LEU A 135 -4.32 3.78 20.82
N GLY A 136 -5.07 2.98 21.59
CA GLY A 136 -6.52 3.13 21.73
C GLY A 136 -7.36 2.47 20.64
N LEU A 137 -6.76 1.60 19.82
CA LEU A 137 -7.45 0.86 18.77
C LEU A 137 -7.80 -0.56 19.25
N ASP A 138 -8.87 -1.14 18.74
CA ASP A 138 -9.13 -2.57 18.92
C ASP A 138 -8.18 -3.40 18.03
N SER A 139 -7.97 -4.66 18.40
CA SER A 139 -7.13 -5.53 17.58
C SER A 139 -7.46 -7.02 17.71
N CYS A 140 -7.34 -7.76 16.61
CA CYS A 140 -7.51 -9.21 16.56
C CYS A 140 -6.41 -9.90 15.73
N GLY A 141 -6.37 -11.22 15.78
CA GLY A 141 -5.66 -12.04 14.79
C GLY A 141 -6.48 -12.13 13.50
N PHE A 142 -5.87 -12.69 12.43
CA PHE A 142 -6.62 -12.87 11.18
C PHE A 142 -7.78 -13.87 11.34
N ASP A 143 -7.62 -14.88 12.20
CA ASP A 143 -8.68 -15.86 12.48
C ASP A 143 -9.91 -15.19 13.16
N GLY A 144 -9.69 -14.16 13.97
CA GLY A 144 -10.75 -13.41 14.63
C GLY A 144 -11.53 -12.43 13.73
N ILE A 145 -11.11 -12.26 12.49
CA ILE A 145 -11.84 -11.42 11.51
C ILE A 145 -13.21 -12.04 11.21
N TYR A 146 -13.24 -13.36 10.97
CA TYR A 146 -14.44 -14.08 10.56
C TYR A 146 -15.52 -14.10 11.64
N GLU A 147 -15.12 -14.05 12.90
CA GLU A 147 -16.07 -14.01 14.04
C GLU A 147 -16.83 -12.68 14.12
N GLN A 148 -16.29 -11.63 13.51
CA GLN A 148 -16.79 -10.25 13.59
C GLN A 148 -17.09 -9.64 12.21
N ALA A 149 -17.07 -10.44 11.14
CA ALA A 149 -17.14 -9.96 9.75
C ALA A 149 -18.35 -9.07 9.47
N GLU A 150 -19.53 -9.52 9.93
CA GLU A 150 -20.81 -8.81 9.75
C GLU A 150 -20.91 -7.48 10.54
N GLU A 151 -19.96 -7.23 11.44
CA GLU A 151 -19.97 -6.04 12.28
C GLU A 151 -19.25 -4.85 11.64
N PHE A 152 -18.47 -5.06 10.58
CA PHE A 152 -17.67 -4.00 9.95
C PHE A 152 -18.45 -3.29 8.83
N ASP A 153 -18.54 -1.97 8.94
CA ASP A 153 -19.09 -1.11 7.86
C ASP A 153 -18.07 -0.93 6.72
N PHE A 154 -16.78 -0.99 7.02
CA PHE A 154 -15.69 -0.83 6.05
C PHE A 154 -14.53 -1.78 6.35
N VAL A 155 -13.90 -2.26 5.27
CA VAL A 155 -12.70 -3.09 5.37
C VAL A 155 -11.59 -2.50 4.50
N ALA A 156 -10.44 -2.19 5.11
CA ALA A 156 -9.23 -1.73 4.42
C ALA A 156 -8.16 -2.81 4.42
N ASN A 157 -7.99 -3.51 3.29
CA ASN A 157 -6.89 -4.45 3.15
C ASN A 157 -5.60 -3.72 2.76
N THR A 158 -4.61 -3.69 3.66
CA THR A 158 -3.29 -3.09 3.41
C THR A 158 -2.17 -4.11 3.25
N VAL A 159 -2.47 -5.41 3.32
CA VAL A 159 -1.47 -6.46 3.13
C VAL A 159 -1.45 -6.96 1.68
N PRO A 160 -0.27 -7.25 1.10
CA PRO A 160 -0.15 -7.69 -0.29
C PRO A 160 -0.44 -9.20 -0.45
N ALA A 161 -1.35 -9.74 0.35
CA ALA A 161 -1.76 -11.13 0.33
C ALA A 161 -3.28 -11.24 0.39
N ARG A 162 -3.83 -12.33 -0.13
CA ARG A 162 -5.25 -12.65 0.04
C ARG A 162 -5.47 -13.10 1.48
N VAL A 163 -5.93 -12.19 2.31
CA VAL A 163 -6.24 -12.43 3.74
C VAL A 163 -7.73 -12.33 4.04
N LEU A 164 -8.51 -11.91 3.05
CA LEU A 164 -9.96 -11.85 3.08
C LEU A 164 -10.45 -12.80 1.99
N GLU A 165 -11.31 -13.74 2.35
CA GLU A 165 -11.94 -14.68 1.43
C GLU A 165 -13.29 -14.15 0.96
N ASP A 166 -13.85 -14.75 -0.10
CA ASP A 166 -15.03 -14.20 -0.78
C ASP A 166 -16.30 -14.22 0.11
N ASP A 167 -16.38 -15.18 1.03
CA ASP A 167 -17.43 -15.30 2.05
C ASP A 167 -17.43 -14.20 3.12
N LEU A 168 -16.36 -13.46 3.26
CA LEU A 168 -16.27 -12.29 4.14
C LEU A 168 -16.75 -11.01 3.44
N LEU A 169 -16.92 -11.04 2.12
CA LEU A 169 -17.28 -9.90 1.27
C LEU A 169 -18.70 -10.02 0.70
N ALA A 170 -19.40 -11.11 1.02
CA ALA A 170 -20.79 -11.37 0.62
C ALA A 170 -21.78 -10.75 1.60
#